data_fd8ce3a62f1a2f74e60d78cb334c1ec8
#
_entry.id   fd8ce3a62f1a2f74e60d78cb334c1ec8
#
_cell.length_a   1.000
_cell.length_b   1.000
_cell.length_c   1.000
_cell.angle_alpha   90.00
_cell.angle_beta   90.00
_cell.angle_gamma   90.00
#
_symmetry.space_group_name_H-M   'P 1'
#
loop_
_entity.id
_entity.type
_entity.pdbx_description
1 polymer ?
#
loop_
_entity_poly.entity_id
_entity_poly.type
_entity_poly.pdbx_seq_one_letter_code
_entity_poly.pdbx_strand_id
1 'polypeptide(L)'
;MGPLVSDASAATNEDEISLAVRTFAKVYSTVEQNFADKVTSDKAIYKGAIGGMLRTLDPHSSFFDPKDFQQMREDQRGHYYGVGMTVSTVNRRTVVIAPFPGSPAYKSGIRPGDTILSVNDKSTQNLTTTEIADLLKGPRGTPVQVVISRDGVDAPITFNIVRDEIPRKSVQDAFFVKPGILHIDIEMFNENTSKEVEENLKRVGEENVKGLILDLRENPGGLLNEGVAVAGRFLQNGQSVVSHRGRASSERPYLARNGSAKRGYPIVVIVNRYSASASEIVAGALQDHDRAWILGDNTFGKGLVQTVYPMSDSTGLALTTAKYYTPSNRLIQRDYQHTSFLDYYYRKDVATQNLNDVKMTDSGRTVYGGGGIKPDEAFASPRANKFQSEMIRRFAFFNFTAKYFGGKEAKLPQGWEPNEQFMNDLKVFSQKESVPFTEGEWAENLDWTKVRLKNEMYLTAFGAEDARKLAVESDPIVVKAVDSMQKAKELLESAKKLIVQRSAPRQEQ
;
A
#
# COMPACT_ATOMS: atom_id res chain seq x y z
N MET A 1 -26.90 -4.81 -56.58
CA MET A 1 -25.95 -3.70 -56.41
C MET A 1 -26.15 -3.12 -55.02
N GLY A 2 -25.35 -3.55 -54.07
CA GLY A 2 -25.32 -2.99 -52.67
C GLY A 2 -24.16 -2.01 -52.56
N PRO A 3 -24.25 -0.99 -51.73
CA PRO A 3 -23.26 0.08 -51.72
C PRO A 3 -21.99 -0.33 -50.98
N LEU A 4 -20.88 -0.23 -51.70
CA LEU A 4 -19.51 -0.17 -51.14
C LEU A 4 -19.33 1.14 -50.37
N VAL A 5 -19.50 1.15 -49.06
CA VAL A 5 -19.23 2.28 -48.18
C VAL A 5 -18.54 1.77 -46.91
N SER A 6 -17.35 1.24 -47.03
CA SER A 6 -16.54 0.90 -45.86
C SER A 6 -15.03 1.17 -45.98
N ASP A 7 -14.49 1.41 -47.19
CA ASP A 7 -13.04 1.54 -47.34
C ASP A 7 -12.52 3.00 -47.25
N ALA A 8 -13.35 3.98 -47.54
CA ALA A 8 -12.89 5.40 -47.51
C ALA A 8 -12.62 5.95 -46.11
N SER A 9 -13.31 5.45 -45.06
CA SER A 9 -13.17 5.89 -43.69
C SER A 9 -11.91 5.32 -43.02
N ALA A 10 -11.48 4.12 -43.37
CA ALA A 10 -10.27 3.48 -42.85
C ALA A 10 -9.01 4.08 -43.49
N ALA A 11 -9.04 4.35 -44.78
CA ALA A 11 -7.92 4.95 -45.52
C ALA A 11 -7.61 6.39 -45.04
N THR A 12 -8.63 7.20 -44.74
CA THR A 12 -8.46 8.57 -44.21
C THR A 12 -7.85 8.59 -42.83
N ASN A 13 -8.15 7.61 -41.95
CA ASN A 13 -7.61 7.53 -40.61
C ASN A 13 -6.12 7.11 -40.60
N GLU A 14 -5.70 6.21 -41.48
CA GLU A 14 -4.29 5.82 -41.65
C GLU A 14 -3.43 6.97 -42.18
N ASP A 15 -3.93 7.75 -43.14
CA ASP A 15 -3.24 8.92 -43.68
C ASP A 15 -3.07 10.03 -42.64
N GLU A 16 -4.07 10.31 -41.82
CA GLU A 16 -4.01 11.27 -40.73
C GLU A 16 -3.00 10.85 -39.64
N ILE A 17 -3.02 9.58 -39.24
CA ILE A 17 -2.05 9.03 -38.28
C ILE A 17 -0.63 9.10 -38.83
N SER A 18 -0.41 8.71 -40.09
CA SER A 18 0.89 8.78 -40.75
C SER A 18 1.43 10.22 -40.80
N LEU A 19 0.58 11.18 -41.14
CA LEU A 19 0.95 12.60 -41.13
C LEU A 19 1.32 13.09 -39.74
N ALA A 20 0.54 12.73 -38.73
CA ALA A 20 0.80 13.12 -37.35
C ALA A 20 2.13 12.56 -36.84
N VAL A 21 2.44 11.27 -37.11
CA VAL A 21 3.71 10.63 -36.76
C VAL A 21 4.90 11.30 -37.46
N ARG A 22 4.80 11.60 -38.76
CA ARG A 22 5.83 12.33 -39.48
C ARG A 22 6.07 13.74 -38.92
N THR A 23 5.01 14.44 -38.60
CA THR A 23 5.09 15.78 -37.99
C THR A 23 5.77 15.71 -36.63
N PHE A 24 5.40 14.75 -35.78
CA PHE A 24 6.06 14.51 -34.50
C PHE A 24 7.57 14.22 -34.67
N ALA A 25 7.92 13.31 -35.58
CA ALA A 25 9.32 12.98 -35.82
C ALA A 25 10.16 14.21 -36.30
N LYS A 26 9.55 15.06 -37.14
CA LYS A 26 10.19 16.32 -37.59
C LYS A 26 10.39 17.29 -36.42
N VAL A 27 9.40 17.47 -35.57
CA VAL A 27 9.50 18.32 -34.37
C VAL A 27 10.58 17.79 -33.45
N TYR A 28 10.61 16.48 -33.18
CA TYR A 28 11.64 15.87 -32.33
C TYR A 28 13.04 16.08 -32.88
N SER A 29 13.26 15.81 -34.18
CA SER A 29 14.56 16.03 -34.84
C SER A 29 14.98 17.50 -34.76
N THR A 30 14.04 18.45 -34.95
CA THR A 30 14.33 19.88 -34.82
C THR A 30 14.76 20.23 -33.38
N VAL A 31 14.08 19.69 -32.36
CA VAL A 31 14.46 19.90 -30.97
C VAL A 31 15.82 19.32 -30.65
N GLU A 32 16.09 18.07 -31.08
CA GLU A 32 17.36 17.39 -30.86
C GLU A 32 18.56 18.16 -31.47
N GLN A 33 18.36 18.73 -32.65
CA GLN A 33 19.40 19.45 -33.36
C GLN A 33 19.64 20.89 -32.88
N ASN A 34 18.60 21.55 -32.31
CA ASN A 34 18.66 22.99 -32.07
C ASN A 34 18.50 23.39 -30.60
N PHE A 35 18.10 22.48 -29.72
CA PHE A 35 17.95 22.83 -28.28
C PHE A 35 19.34 23.11 -27.67
N ALA A 36 19.42 24.08 -26.77
CA ALA A 36 20.67 24.56 -26.18
C ALA A 36 21.47 23.46 -25.45
N ASP A 37 20.80 22.49 -24.85
CA ASP A 37 21.43 21.36 -24.16
C ASP A 37 21.14 20.05 -24.89
N LYS A 38 21.95 18.99 -24.60
CA LYS A 38 21.72 17.66 -25.17
C LYS A 38 20.38 17.08 -24.70
N VAL A 39 19.54 16.73 -25.66
CA VAL A 39 18.25 16.05 -25.42
C VAL A 39 18.46 14.53 -25.59
N THR A 40 18.01 13.74 -24.59
CA THR A 40 17.98 12.28 -24.68
C THR A 40 16.58 11.80 -25.04
N SER A 41 16.50 10.71 -25.81
CA SER A 41 15.22 10.10 -26.20
C SER A 41 14.38 9.70 -24.98
N ASP A 42 14.99 9.18 -23.92
CA ASP A 42 14.30 8.84 -22.67
C ASP A 42 13.53 10.04 -22.09
N LYS A 43 14.20 11.19 -22.01
CA LYS A 43 13.59 12.40 -21.45
C LYS A 43 12.52 12.97 -22.37
N ALA A 44 12.78 13.07 -23.65
CA ALA A 44 11.89 13.74 -24.59
C ALA A 44 10.73 12.83 -25.04
N ILE A 45 10.98 11.56 -25.33
CA ILE A 45 9.96 10.64 -25.83
C ILE A 45 9.25 9.94 -24.68
N TYR A 46 9.96 9.18 -23.86
CA TYR A 46 9.32 8.33 -22.84
C TYR A 46 8.63 9.17 -21.75
N LYS A 47 9.37 10.09 -21.13
CA LYS A 47 8.83 10.95 -20.07
C LYS A 47 8.02 12.15 -20.57
N GLY A 48 8.39 12.68 -21.73
CA GLY A 48 7.73 13.84 -22.35
C GLY A 48 6.53 13.46 -23.21
N ALA A 49 6.77 13.02 -24.43
CA ALA A 49 5.73 12.85 -25.45
C ALA A 49 4.71 11.75 -25.10
N ILE A 50 5.18 10.54 -24.78
CA ILE A 50 4.31 9.42 -24.43
C ILE A 50 3.55 9.73 -23.14
N GLY A 51 4.25 10.20 -22.10
CA GLY A 51 3.62 10.61 -20.86
C GLY A 51 2.61 11.76 -21.04
N GLY A 52 2.88 12.71 -21.95
CA GLY A 52 1.96 13.77 -22.34
C GLY A 52 0.68 13.23 -22.97
N MET A 53 0.83 12.34 -23.97
CA MET A 53 -0.28 11.69 -24.65
C MET A 53 -1.17 10.90 -23.65
N LEU A 54 -0.58 10.09 -22.78
CA LEU A 54 -1.35 9.28 -21.82
C LEU A 54 -2.11 10.13 -20.82
N ARG A 55 -1.54 11.25 -20.37
CA ARG A 55 -2.24 12.19 -19.46
C ARG A 55 -3.49 12.83 -20.07
N THR A 56 -3.61 12.87 -21.40
CA THR A 56 -4.85 13.34 -22.05
C THR A 56 -5.98 12.33 -21.96
N LEU A 57 -5.69 11.05 -21.67
CA LEU A 57 -6.67 9.98 -21.59
C LEU A 57 -7.25 9.86 -20.17
N ASP A 58 -6.38 9.66 -19.20
CA ASP A 58 -6.73 9.52 -17.79
C ASP A 58 -5.47 9.65 -16.88
N PRO A 59 -5.62 9.84 -15.56
CA PRO A 59 -4.48 10.01 -14.66
C PRO A 59 -3.71 8.73 -14.32
N HIS A 60 -4.16 7.57 -14.77
CA HIS A 60 -3.61 6.26 -14.38
C HIS A 60 -2.90 5.51 -15.49
N SER A 61 -3.23 5.82 -16.76
CA SER A 61 -2.48 5.27 -17.89
C SER A 61 -1.04 5.79 -17.86
N SER A 62 -0.08 4.88 -17.92
CA SER A 62 1.34 5.22 -17.77
C SER A 62 2.25 4.35 -18.64
N PHE A 63 3.35 4.93 -19.06
CA PHE A 63 4.42 4.23 -19.73
C PHE A 63 5.57 4.00 -18.75
N PHE A 64 6.09 2.79 -18.73
CA PHE A 64 7.21 2.38 -17.90
C PHE A 64 8.48 2.27 -18.72
N ASP A 65 9.51 2.98 -18.33
CA ASP A 65 10.86 2.73 -18.82
C ASP A 65 11.35 1.34 -18.31
N PRO A 66 12.49 0.82 -18.79
CA PRO A 66 12.93 -0.53 -18.42
C PRO A 66 13.07 -0.72 -16.91
N LYS A 67 13.52 0.29 -16.18
CA LYS A 67 13.70 0.25 -14.72
C LYS A 67 12.35 0.22 -13.99
N ASP A 68 11.46 1.14 -14.35
CA ASP A 68 10.14 1.23 -13.75
C ASP A 68 9.29 -0.03 -14.05
N PHE A 69 9.45 -0.59 -15.28
CA PHE A 69 8.77 -1.83 -15.65
C PHE A 69 9.27 -3.04 -14.87
N GLN A 70 10.58 -3.14 -14.66
CA GLN A 70 11.15 -4.17 -13.80
C GLN A 70 10.65 -4.04 -12.37
N GLN A 71 10.64 -2.83 -11.79
CA GLN A 71 10.16 -2.59 -10.43
C GLN A 71 8.69 -2.97 -10.29
N MET A 72 7.83 -2.58 -11.23
CA MET A 72 6.41 -2.97 -11.24
C MET A 72 6.24 -4.50 -11.24
N ARG A 73 7.04 -5.22 -12.04
CA ARG A 73 7.02 -6.69 -12.09
C ARG A 73 7.50 -7.33 -10.78
N GLU A 74 8.53 -6.77 -10.13
CA GLU A 74 9.00 -7.21 -8.82
C GLU A 74 7.89 -7.04 -7.77
N ASP A 75 7.20 -5.90 -7.77
CA ASP A 75 6.10 -5.60 -6.87
C ASP A 75 4.92 -6.59 -7.07
N GLN A 76 4.56 -6.88 -8.32
CA GLN A 76 3.50 -7.84 -8.65
C GLN A 76 3.86 -9.27 -8.22
N ARG A 77 5.12 -9.70 -8.40
CA ARG A 77 5.59 -11.03 -7.99
C ARG A 77 5.73 -11.19 -6.48
N GLY A 78 5.82 -10.10 -5.73
CA GLY A 78 6.02 -10.11 -4.29
C GLY A 78 7.41 -10.54 -3.84
N HIS A 79 8.44 -10.34 -4.67
CA HIS A 79 9.85 -10.52 -4.30
C HIS A 79 10.79 -9.72 -5.21
N TYR A 80 11.97 -9.45 -4.71
CA TYR A 80 13.09 -8.88 -5.46
C TYR A 80 14.40 -9.55 -5.05
N TYR A 81 15.49 -9.29 -5.77
CA TYR A 81 16.80 -9.82 -5.42
C TYR A 81 17.69 -8.71 -4.85
N GLY A 82 18.29 -8.98 -3.68
CA GLY A 82 19.11 -7.99 -2.98
C GLY A 82 19.61 -8.48 -1.63
N VAL A 83 19.87 -7.55 -0.72
CA VAL A 83 20.41 -7.87 0.62
C VAL A 83 19.34 -7.93 1.71
N GLY A 84 18.18 -7.29 1.54
CA GLY A 84 17.04 -7.33 2.47
C GLY A 84 17.21 -6.48 3.72
N MET A 85 17.11 -5.15 3.56
CA MET A 85 17.06 -4.19 4.65
C MET A 85 16.32 -2.92 4.24
N THR A 86 15.70 -2.24 5.22
CA THR A 86 15.17 -0.88 5.05
C THR A 86 16.26 0.13 5.34
N VAL A 87 16.43 1.09 4.45
CA VAL A 87 17.34 2.21 4.62
C VAL A 87 16.61 3.55 4.51
N SER A 88 17.07 4.56 5.21
CA SER A 88 16.51 5.92 5.15
C SER A 88 17.60 6.96 5.28
N THR A 89 17.29 8.18 4.85
CA THR A 89 18.18 9.32 5.07
C THR A 89 17.89 9.94 6.45
N VAL A 90 18.84 9.83 7.36
CA VAL A 90 18.81 10.45 8.69
C VAL A 90 20.00 11.40 8.80
N ASN A 91 19.76 12.67 9.11
CA ASN A 91 20.82 13.69 9.23
C ASN A 91 21.79 13.73 8.03
N ARG A 92 21.24 13.65 6.80
CA ARG A 92 21.98 13.62 5.52
C ARG A 92 22.90 12.40 5.34
N ARG A 93 22.71 11.35 6.12
CA ARG A 93 23.42 10.07 5.98
C ARG A 93 22.41 8.97 5.69
N THR A 94 22.81 7.97 4.94
CA THR A 94 21.97 6.79 4.74
C THR A 94 22.21 5.81 5.86
N VAL A 95 21.16 5.57 6.63
CA VAL A 95 21.17 4.73 7.82
C VAL A 95 20.28 3.52 7.64
N VAL A 96 20.70 2.39 8.13
CA VAL A 96 19.89 1.16 8.20
C VAL A 96 18.83 1.35 9.29
N ILE A 97 17.56 1.32 8.89
CA ILE A 97 16.44 1.35 9.83
C ILE A 97 16.26 -0.04 10.43
N ALA A 98 16.17 -1.07 9.59
CA ALA A 98 16.12 -2.47 10.03
C ALA A 98 16.54 -3.43 8.91
N PRO A 99 17.39 -4.44 9.17
CA PRO A 99 17.54 -5.58 8.31
C PRO A 99 16.33 -6.51 8.47
N PHE A 100 15.88 -7.16 7.37
CA PHE A 100 14.76 -8.08 7.43
C PHE A 100 15.17 -9.40 8.07
N PRO A 101 14.41 -9.94 9.02
CA PRO A 101 14.72 -11.22 9.65
C PRO A 101 15.00 -12.32 8.63
N GLY A 102 16.13 -13.02 8.79
CA GLY A 102 16.55 -14.10 7.90
C GLY A 102 17.13 -13.67 6.55
N SER A 103 17.14 -12.38 6.22
CA SER A 103 17.76 -11.85 4.99
C SER A 103 19.30 -11.97 4.99
N PRO A 104 19.95 -11.83 3.83
CA PRO A 104 21.41 -11.74 3.76
C PRO A 104 22.01 -10.65 4.64
N ALA A 105 21.43 -9.45 4.68
CA ALA A 105 21.89 -8.36 5.53
C ALA A 105 21.80 -8.72 7.03
N TYR A 106 20.68 -9.32 7.44
CA TYR A 106 20.49 -9.78 8.81
C TYR A 106 21.51 -10.84 9.21
N LYS A 107 21.70 -11.87 8.37
CA LYS A 107 22.66 -12.97 8.60
C LYS A 107 24.11 -12.48 8.65
N SER A 108 24.43 -11.41 7.92
CA SER A 108 25.77 -10.82 7.92
C SER A 108 26.06 -9.97 9.18
N GLY A 109 25.06 -9.67 10.01
CA GLY A 109 25.22 -8.89 11.23
C GLY A 109 25.10 -7.38 11.05
N ILE A 110 24.48 -6.92 9.97
CA ILE A 110 24.03 -5.52 9.81
C ILE A 110 22.96 -5.24 10.88
N ARG A 111 22.98 -4.05 11.46
CA ARG A 111 22.13 -3.67 12.60
C ARG A 111 21.36 -2.37 12.30
N PRO A 112 20.22 -2.13 12.97
CA PRO A 112 19.61 -0.81 13.01
C PRO A 112 20.60 0.23 13.52
N GLY A 113 20.61 1.42 12.90
CA GLY A 113 21.54 2.50 13.24
C GLY A 113 22.88 2.48 12.47
N ASP A 114 23.23 1.41 11.79
CA ASP A 114 24.44 1.39 10.95
C ASP A 114 24.34 2.45 9.84
N THR A 115 25.35 3.29 9.70
CA THR A 115 25.46 4.26 8.61
C THR A 115 26.20 3.64 7.44
N ILE A 116 25.58 3.56 6.26
CA ILE A 116 26.21 3.03 5.05
C ILE A 116 27.16 4.08 4.48
N LEU A 117 28.48 3.78 4.43
CA LEU A 117 29.51 4.67 3.90
C LEU A 117 29.76 4.45 2.40
N SER A 118 29.79 3.18 1.99
CA SER A 118 29.96 2.82 0.59
C SER A 118 29.31 1.48 0.24
N VAL A 119 28.99 1.30 -1.05
CA VAL A 119 28.53 0.06 -1.66
C VAL A 119 29.36 -0.21 -2.91
N ASN A 120 30.09 -1.35 -2.98
CA ASN A 120 31.03 -1.68 -4.05
C ASN A 120 31.99 -0.51 -4.37
N ASP A 121 32.69 -0.02 -3.35
CA ASP A 121 33.62 1.11 -3.43
C ASP A 121 33.00 2.47 -3.83
N LYS A 122 31.70 2.53 -4.08
CA LYS A 122 30.98 3.76 -4.40
C LYS A 122 30.51 4.42 -3.12
N SER A 123 31.02 5.62 -2.81
CA SER A 123 30.59 6.41 -1.64
C SER A 123 29.08 6.74 -1.73
N THR A 124 28.40 6.66 -0.60
CA THR A 124 26.95 6.97 -0.47
C THR A 124 26.67 8.43 -0.16
N GLN A 125 27.70 9.24 0.09
CA GLN A 125 27.58 10.62 0.60
C GLN A 125 26.69 11.54 -0.25
N ASN A 126 26.71 11.38 -1.57
CA ASN A 126 25.96 12.22 -2.51
C ASN A 126 24.90 11.42 -3.28
N LEU A 127 24.56 10.21 -2.83
CA LEU A 127 23.54 9.38 -3.43
C LEU A 127 22.22 9.52 -2.70
N THR A 128 21.13 9.46 -3.45
CA THR A 128 19.79 9.32 -2.89
C THR A 128 19.58 7.92 -2.32
N THR A 129 18.64 7.78 -1.41
CA THR A 129 18.27 6.46 -0.84
C THR A 129 17.90 5.46 -1.94
N THR A 130 17.24 5.92 -3.00
CA THR A 130 16.88 5.08 -4.16
C THR A 130 18.12 4.58 -4.90
N GLU A 131 19.09 5.44 -5.18
CA GLU A 131 20.33 5.03 -5.85
C GLU A 131 21.14 4.03 -5.01
N ILE A 132 21.14 4.19 -3.68
CA ILE A 132 21.79 3.24 -2.77
C ILE A 132 21.03 1.91 -2.76
N ALA A 133 19.69 1.93 -2.73
CA ALA A 133 18.88 0.72 -2.83
C ALA A 133 19.13 -0.04 -4.13
N ASP A 134 19.29 0.68 -5.25
CA ASP A 134 19.65 0.09 -6.55
C ASP A 134 21.02 -0.59 -6.52
N LEU A 135 22.01 -0.02 -5.84
CA LEU A 135 23.33 -0.66 -5.68
C LEU A 135 23.28 -1.93 -4.81
N LEU A 136 22.37 -1.97 -3.84
CA LEU A 136 22.17 -3.11 -2.94
C LEU A 136 21.36 -4.24 -3.60
N LYS A 137 20.50 -3.91 -4.57
CA LYS A 137 19.81 -4.87 -5.45
C LYS A 137 20.75 -5.40 -6.51
N GLY A 138 20.36 -6.52 -7.14
CA GLY A 138 21.10 -7.11 -8.27
C GLY A 138 20.82 -8.62 -8.38
N PRO A 139 21.39 -9.31 -9.39
CA PRO A 139 21.12 -10.72 -9.63
C PRO A 139 21.39 -11.61 -8.41
N ARG A 140 20.53 -12.59 -8.21
CA ARG A 140 20.68 -13.61 -7.14
C ARG A 140 22.05 -14.29 -7.21
N GLY A 141 22.67 -14.52 -6.06
CA GLY A 141 23.96 -15.18 -5.97
C GLY A 141 25.18 -14.27 -6.25
N THR A 142 24.96 -12.99 -6.62
CA THR A 142 26.07 -12.06 -6.83
C THR A 142 26.50 -11.38 -5.52
N PRO A 143 27.81 -11.17 -5.28
CA PRO A 143 28.28 -10.48 -4.08
C PRO A 143 28.06 -8.98 -4.18
N VAL A 144 27.89 -8.34 -3.03
CA VAL A 144 27.95 -6.89 -2.84
C VAL A 144 28.72 -6.59 -1.57
N GLN A 145 29.69 -5.66 -1.68
CA GLN A 145 30.42 -5.18 -0.53
C GLN A 145 29.71 -3.95 0.06
N VAL A 146 29.46 -3.96 1.35
CA VAL A 146 28.84 -2.85 2.09
C VAL A 146 29.77 -2.44 3.22
N VAL A 147 30.20 -1.19 3.23
CA VAL A 147 31.00 -0.62 4.30
C VAL A 147 30.12 0.27 5.14
N ILE A 148 30.11 0.04 6.44
CA ILE A 148 29.30 0.82 7.41
C ILE A 148 30.15 1.46 8.48
N SER A 149 29.62 2.54 9.08
CA SER A 149 30.04 3.07 10.37
C SER A 149 28.97 2.71 11.42
N ARG A 150 29.40 2.23 12.56
CA ARG A 150 28.54 1.85 13.70
C ARG A 150 28.92 2.63 14.94
N ASP A 151 27.92 3.19 15.62
CA ASP A 151 28.18 3.91 16.88
C ASP A 151 28.85 3.00 17.91
N GLY A 152 29.89 3.53 18.56
CA GLY A 152 30.70 2.78 19.54
C GLY A 152 31.76 1.87 18.92
N VAL A 153 32.00 1.94 17.62
CA VAL A 153 33.08 1.23 16.89
C VAL A 153 33.88 2.25 16.08
N ASP A 154 35.19 2.39 16.40
CA ASP A 154 36.04 3.43 15.82
C ASP A 154 36.34 3.20 14.34
N ALA A 155 36.46 1.95 13.89
CA ALA A 155 36.80 1.60 12.52
C ALA A 155 35.55 1.22 11.70
N PRO A 156 35.49 1.59 10.41
CA PRO A 156 34.47 1.08 9.51
C PRO A 156 34.44 -0.45 9.43
N ILE A 157 33.24 -1.02 9.34
CA ILE A 157 33.04 -2.47 9.23
C ILE A 157 32.65 -2.79 7.78
N THR A 158 33.34 -3.77 7.21
CA THR A 158 33.07 -4.23 5.84
C THR A 158 32.33 -5.55 5.86
N PHE A 159 31.19 -5.62 5.14
CA PHE A 159 30.39 -6.80 4.93
C PHE A 159 30.44 -7.21 3.44
N ASN A 160 30.77 -8.47 3.16
CA ASN A 160 30.60 -9.07 1.83
C ASN A 160 29.35 -9.92 1.85
N ILE A 161 28.29 -9.44 1.21
CA ILE A 161 26.95 -10.04 1.29
C ILE A 161 26.62 -10.63 -0.06
N VAL A 162 26.14 -11.86 -0.09
CA VAL A 162 25.61 -12.49 -1.30
C VAL A 162 24.13 -12.18 -1.41
N ARG A 163 23.73 -11.58 -2.54
CA ARG A 163 22.34 -11.25 -2.83
C ARG A 163 21.49 -12.51 -2.94
N ASP A 164 20.30 -12.45 -2.38
CA ASP A 164 19.33 -13.53 -2.46
C ASP A 164 17.92 -12.99 -2.73
N GLU A 165 16.96 -13.89 -2.86
CA GLU A 165 15.56 -13.54 -2.98
C GLU A 165 15.04 -12.94 -1.67
N ILE A 166 14.47 -11.76 -1.77
CA ILE A 166 13.89 -11.05 -0.64
C ILE A 166 12.38 -11.02 -0.85
N PRO A 167 11.61 -11.77 -0.05
CA PRO A 167 10.16 -11.75 -0.14
C PRO A 167 9.61 -10.39 0.28
N ARG A 168 8.62 -9.93 -0.46
CA ARG A 168 7.85 -8.73 -0.19
C ARG A 168 6.43 -9.15 0.17
N LYS A 169 6.27 -9.53 1.42
CA LYS A 169 5.00 -10.04 1.93
C LYS A 169 3.89 -9.02 1.75
N SER A 170 2.74 -9.47 1.25
CA SER A 170 1.51 -8.69 1.22
C SER A 170 0.88 -8.58 2.60
N VAL A 171 0.89 -9.68 3.35
CA VAL A 171 0.41 -9.74 4.72
C VAL A 171 1.62 -9.67 5.63
N GLN A 172 1.85 -8.51 6.23
CA GLN A 172 3.00 -8.32 7.11
C GLN A 172 2.84 -9.08 8.40
N ASP A 173 1.68 -8.97 9.03
CA ASP A 173 1.40 -9.60 10.32
C ASP A 173 -0.07 -10.02 10.43
N ALA A 174 -0.28 -11.10 11.19
CA ALA A 174 -1.59 -11.52 11.65
C ALA A 174 -1.47 -11.99 13.09
N PHE A 175 -2.16 -11.33 14.01
CA PHE A 175 -2.14 -11.63 15.44
C PHE A 175 -3.43 -11.19 16.12
N PHE A 176 -3.72 -11.75 17.30
CA PHE A 176 -4.88 -11.37 18.09
C PHE A 176 -4.61 -10.08 18.85
N VAL A 177 -5.35 -9.00 18.54
CA VAL A 177 -5.32 -7.71 19.26
C VAL A 177 -6.14 -7.77 20.57
N LYS A 178 -7.10 -8.69 20.65
CA LYS A 178 -7.85 -9.09 21.84
C LYS A 178 -8.16 -10.57 21.73
N PRO A 179 -8.45 -11.27 22.83
CA PRO A 179 -8.81 -12.68 22.78
C PRO A 179 -9.92 -12.97 21.76
N GLY A 180 -9.59 -13.70 20.70
CA GLY A 180 -10.49 -14.07 19.61
C GLY A 180 -10.69 -13.00 18.53
N ILE A 181 -10.13 -11.78 18.63
CA ILE A 181 -10.20 -10.76 17.58
C ILE A 181 -8.87 -10.71 16.85
N LEU A 182 -8.85 -11.25 15.65
CA LEU A 182 -7.67 -11.30 14.78
C LEU A 182 -7.55 -10.00 14.00
N HIS A 183 -6.35 -9.44 13.93
CA HIS A 183 -5.98 -8.37 13.02
C HIS A 183 -5.13 -8.94 11.89
N ILE A 184 -5.47 -8.61 10.65
CA ILE A 184 -4.69 -8.91 9.44
C ILE A 184 -4.49 -7.59 8.69
N ASP A 185 -3.23 -7.24 8.46
CA ASP A 185 -2.83 -6.09 7.65
C ASP A 185 -2.39 -6.56 6.25
N ILE A 186 -2.99 -5.96 5.21
CA ILE A 186 -2.61 -6.20 3.80
C ILE A 186 -2.05 -4.90 3.23
N GLU A 187 -0.73 -4.83 3.03
CA GLU A 187 -0.06 -3.64 2.52
C GLU A 187 -0.23 -3.44 1.00
N MET A 188 -0.34 -4.53 0.23
CA MET A 188 -0.53 -4.49 -1.22
C MET A 188 -1.09 -5.83 -1.74
N PHE A 189 -1.56 -5.84 -2.99
CA PHE A 189 -2.05 -7.06 -3.63
C PHE A 189 -1.05 -7.55 -4.70
N ASN A 190 -0.17 -8.49 -4.32
CA ASN A 190 0.75 -9.21 -5.21
C ASN A 190 0.26 -10.67 -5.45
N GLU A 191 0.99 -11.45 -6.24
CA GLU A 191 0.62 -12.82 -6.63
C GLU A 191 0.45 -13.80 -5.45
N ASN A 192 0.90 -13.45 -4.24
CA ASN A 192 0.85 -14.29 -3.05
C ASN A 192 -0.22 -13.88 -2.02
N THR A 193 -0.88 -12.74 -2.19
CA THR A 193 -1.71 -12.11 -1.14
C THR A 193 -2.78 -13.03 -0.61
N SER A 194 -3.58 -13.64 -1.47
CA SER A 194 -4.66 -14.53 -1.06
C SER A 194 -4.13 -15.79 -0.34
N LYS A 195 -2.99 -16.31 -0.78
CA LYS A 195 -2.30 -17.44 -0.14
C LYS A 195 -1.79 -17.04 1.25
N GLU A 196 -1.16 -15.88 1.37
CA GLU A 196 -0.63 -15.37 2.65
C GLU A 196 -1.74 -15.12 3.67
N VAL A 197 -2.90 -14.59 3.25
CA VAL A 197 -4.09 -14.46 4.13
C VAL A 197 -4.50 -15.85 4.66
N GLU A 198 -4.58 -16.86 3.81
CA GLU A 198 -4.96 -18.22 4.20
C GLU A 198 -3.94 -18.87 5.14
N GLU A 199 -2.65 -18.71 4.85
CA GLU A 199 -1.57 -19.24 5.68
C GLU A 199 -1.56 -18.61 7.08
N ASN A 200 -1.82 -17.30 7.15
CA ASN A 200 -1.92 -16.60 8.43
C ASN A 200 -3.14 -17.03 9.24
N LEU A 201 -4.31 -17.19 8.61
CA LEU A 201 -5.51 -17.72 9.29
C LEU A 201 -5.24 -19.11 9.88
N LYS A 202 -4.57 -20.00 9.13
CA LYS A 202 -4.18 -21.33 9.62
C LYS A 202 -3.15 -21.24 10.75
N ARG A 203 -2.15 -20.38 10.61
CA ARG A 203 -1.06 -20.22 11.60
C ARG A 203 -1.57 -19.80 12.98
N VAL A 204 -2.57 -18.91 13.03
CA VAL A 204 -3.14 -18.45 14.30
C VAL A 204 -4.17 -19.43 14.90
N GLY A 205 -4.55 -20.47 14.16
CA GLY A 205 -5.64 -21.38 14.52
C GLY A 205 -6.99 -20.71 14.24
N GLU A 206 -7.51 -20.89 13.02
CA GLU A 206 -8.73 -20.21 12.56
C GLU A 206 -9.96 -20.49 13.45
N GLU A 207 -9.98 -21.63 14.13
CA GLU A 207 -11.02 -22.01 15.12
C GLU A 207 -11.07 -21.07 16.33
N ASN A 208 -9.99 -20.37 16.63
CA ASN A 208 -9.91 -19.39 17.71
C ASN A 208 -10.42 -18.00 17.30
N VAL A 209 -10.67 -17.77 15.99
CA VAL A 209 -11.11 -16.48 15.47
C VAL A 209 -12.61 -16.29 15.73
N LYS A 210 -12.95 -15.30 16.57
CA LYS A 210 -14.31 -14.88 16.89
C LYS A 210 -14.70 -13.56 16.20
N GLY A 211 -13.73 -12.84 15.65
CA GLY A 211 -13.88 -11.63 14.87
C GLY A 211 -12.60 -11.32 14.10
N LEU A 212 -12.73 -10.67 12.95
CA LEU A 212 -11.61 -10.30 12.08
C LEU A 212 -11.60 -8.78 11.84
N ILE A 213 -10.45 -8.17 12.05
CA ILE A 213 -10.13 -6.83 11.57
C ILE A 213 -9.23 -7.01 10.34
N LEU A 214 -9.73 -6.59 9.17
CA LEU A 214 -8.96 -6.58 7.93
C LEU A 214 -8.54 -5.14 7.66
N ASP A 215 -7.25 -4.85 7.83
CA ASP A 215 -6.70 -3.50 7.64
C ASP A 215 -6.20 -3.33 6.21
N LEU A 216 -6.81 -2.40 5.48
CA LEU A 216 -6.48 -2.03 4.11
C LEU A 216 -6.02 -0.58 4.02
N ARG A 217 -5.68 0.06 5.14
CA ARG A 217 -5.15 1.43 5.13
C ARG A 217 -3.83 1.48 4.39
N GLU A 218 -3.54 2.61 3.74
CA GLU A 218 -2.31 2.84 2.96
C GLU A 218 -2.09 1.83 1.81
N ASN A 219 -3.03 0.92 1.55
CA ASN A 219 -2.92 -0.10 0.50
C ASN A 219 -3.39 0.46 -0.85
N PRO A 220 -2.48 0.73 -1.81
CA PRO A 220 -2.83 1.31 -3.12
C PRO A 220 -3.51 0.31 -4.07
N GLY A 221 -3.73 -0.93 -3.62
CA GLY A 221 -4.25 -2.02 -4.42
C GLY A 221 -3.15 -2.95 -4.96
N GLY A 222 -3.28 -3.32 -6.20
CA GLY A 222 -2.40 -4.25 -6.91
C GLY A 222 -3.19 -5.14 -7.85
N LEU A 223 -2.91 -6.44 -7.85
CA LEU A 223 -3.52 -7.41 -8.77
C LEU A 223 -5.01 -7.60 -8.50
N LEU A 224 -5.84 -7.31 -9.51
CA LEU A 224 -7.30 -7.48 -9.45
C LEU A 224 -7.70 -8.89 -9.02
N ASN A 225 -7.07 -9.91 -9.61
CA ASN A 225 -7.38 -11.31 -9.30
C ASN A 225 -7.11 -11.65 -7.82
N GLU A 226 -6.11 -11.05 -7.20
CA GLU A 226 -5.80 -11.24 -5.79
C GLU A 226 -6.83 -10.53 -4.88
N GLY A 227 -7.27 -9.32 -5.24
CA GLY A 227 -8.40 -8.67 -4.56
C GLY A 227 -9.67 -9.52 -4.61
N VAL A 228 -9.98 -10.08 -5.78
CA VAL A 228 -11.10 -11.03 -5.97
C VAL A 228 -10.92 -12.29 -5.11
N ALA A 229 -9.72 -12.86 -5.09
CA ALA A 229 -9.43 -14.07 -4.33
C ALA A 229 -9.52 -13.83 -2.82
N VAL A 230 -9.05 -12.70 -2.32
CA VAL A 230 -9.15 -12.32 -0.90
C VAL A 230 -10.61 -12.08 -0.49
N ALA A 231 -11.37 -11.28 -1.24
CA ALA A 231 -12.79 -11.09 -0.96
C ALA A 231 -13.56 -12.41 -1.00
N GLY A 232 -13.27 -13.24 -2.00
CA GLY A 232 -13.88 -14.55 -2.20
C GLY A 232 -13.68 -15.53 -1.04
N ARG A 233 -12.64 -15.34 -0.20
CA ARG A 233 -12.45 -16.17 0.99
C ARG A 233 -13.51 -15.95 2.08
N PHE A 234 -14.10 -14.77 2.09
CA PHE A 234 -15.08 -14.34 3.10
C PHE A 234 -16.52 -14.29 2.59
N LEU A 235 -16.72 -14.47 1.28
CA LEU A 235 -18.01 -14.52 0.61
C LEU A 235 -18.45 -15.97 0.37
N GLN A 236 -19.72 -16.18 0.06
CA GLN A 236 -20.22 -17.49 -0.37
C GLN A 236 -19.79 -17.78 -1.81
N ASN A 237 -19.52 -19.04 -2.12
CA ASN A 237 -19.19 -19.43 -3.48
C ASN A 237 -20.31 -19.01 -4.46
N GLY A 238 -19.89 -18.40 -5.57
CA GLY A 238 -20.80 -17.90 -6.59
C GLY A 238 -21.29 -16.47 -6.38
N GLN A 239 -21.08 -15.85 -5.23
CA GLN A 239 -21.38 -14.42 -5.06
C GLN A 239 -20.46 -13.59 -5.95
N SER A 240 -21.00 -12.53 -6.55
CA SER A 240 -20.24 -11.58 -7.36
C SER A 240 -19.27 -10.79 -6.47
N VAL A 241 -18.02 -10.66 -6.90
CA VAL A 241 -17.04 -9.82 -6.22
C VAL A 241 -16.92 -8.46 -6.91
N VAL A 242 -16.82 -8.49 -8.23
CA VAL A 242 -16.65 -7.31 -9.07
C VAL A 242 -16.99 -7.70 -10.51
N SER A 243 -17.45 -6.77 -11.32
CA SER A 243 -17.48 -6.92 -12.78
C SER A 243 -16.70 -5.81 -13.44
N HIS A 244 -16.19 -6.05 -14.64
CA HIS A 244 -15.60 -4.97 -15.45
C HIS A 244 -16.24 -4.92 -16.83
N ARG A 245 -16.30 -3.72 -17.41
CA ARG A 245 -16.72 -3.47 -18.79
C ARG A 245 -16.03 -2.23 -19.37
N GLY A 246 -15.74 -2.26 -20.65
CA GLY A 246 -15.07 -1.18 -21.38
C GLY A 246 -15.41 -1.20 -22.87
N ARG A 247 -14.91 -0.21 -23.62
CA ARG A 247 -15.15 -0.11 -25.07
C ARG A 247 -14.71 -1.35 -25.85
N ALA A 248 -13.55 -1.88 -25.53
CA ALA A 248 -12.95 -3.05 -26.16
C ALA A 248 -13.02 -4.31 -25.27
N SER A 249 -13.77 -4.26 -24.17
CA SER A 249 -13.88 -5.35 -23.20
C SER A 249 -15.34 -5.55 -22.84
N SER A 250 -15.92 -6.68 -23.25
CA SER A 250 -17.26 -7.07 -22.83
C SER A 250 -17.35 -7.20 -21.32
N GLU A 251 -18.57 -7.12 -20.78
CA GLU A 251 -18.77 -7.30 -19.35
C GLU A 251 -18.30 -8.68 -18.89
N ARG A 252 -17.45 -8.69 -17.85
CA ARG A 252 -16.92 -9.92 -17.26
C ARG A 252 -17.11 -9.88 -15.75
N PRO A 253 -17.95 -10.75 -15.18
CA PRO A 253 -18.08 -10.91 -13.74
C PRO A 253 -16.93 -11.76 -13.17
N TYR A 254 -16.52 -11.42 -11.95
CA TYR A 254 -15.61 -12.21 -11.13
C TYR A 254 -16.37 -12.69 -9.90
N LEU A 255 -16.39 -13.99 -9.69
CA LEU A 255 -17.17 -14.63 -8.65
C LEU A 255 -16.27 -15.19 -7.54
N ALA A 256 -16.76 -15.19 -6.34
CA ALA A 256 -16.13 -15.85 -5.20
C ALA A 256 -16.06 -17.38 -5.45
N ARG A 257 -14.86 -17.97 -5.25
CA ARG A 257 -14.62 -19.40 -5.51
C ARG A 257 -14.15 -20.19 -4.30
N ASN A 258 -13.54 -19.51 -3.32
CA ASN A 258 -12.88 -20.15 -2.19
C ASN A 258 -13.56 -19.79 -0.86
N GLY A 259 -14.82 -19.43 -0.88
CA GLY A 259 -15.60 -19.10 0.29
C GLY A 259 -15.75 -20.30 1.22
N SER A 260 -15.65 -20.06 2.51
CA SER A 260 -15.84 -21.09 3.53
C SER A 260 -17.03 -20.73 4.42
N ALA A 261 -18.00 -21.64 4.48
CA ALA A 261 -19.13 -21.52 5.42
C ALA A 261 -18.67 -21.47 6.89
N LYS A 262 -17.45 -21.94 7.19
CA LYS A 262 -16.86 -21.89 8.54
C LYS A 262 -16.48 -20.47 8.97
N ARG A 263 -16.32 -19.51 8.04
CA ARG A 263 -15.95 -18.12 8.29
C ARG A 263 -17.16 -17.27 8.66
N GLY A 264 -17.93 -17.74 9.64
CA GLY A 264 -19.16 -17.08 10.12
C GLY A 264 -18.93 -15.96 11.15
N TYR A 265 -17.69 -15.63 11.46
CA TYR A 265 -17.35 -14.55 12.41
C TYR A 265 -17.56 -13.16 11.78
N PRO A 266 -17.87 -12.13 12.60
CA PRO A 266 -17.98 -10.74 12.12
C PRO A 266 -16.65 -10.22 11.58
N ILE A 267 -16.72 -9.31 10.60
CA ILE A 267 -15.55 -8.67 9.98
C ILE A 267 -15.72 -7.15 10.06
N VAL A 268 -14.69 -6.46 10.51
CA VAL A 268 -14.51 -5.02 10.35
C VAL A 268 -13.38 -4.79 9.34
N VAL A 269 -13.63 -4.04 8.29
CA VAL A 269 -12.59 -3.63 7.33
C VAL A 269 -12.21 -2.19 7.61
N ILE A 270 -10.94 -1.93 7.87
CA ILE A 270 -10.43 -0.58 8.07
C ILE A 270 -9.93 -0.05 6.74
N VAL A 271 -10.37 1.14 6.36
CA VAL A 271 -9.98 1.81 5.12
C VAL A 271 -9.63 3.27 5.35
N ASN A 272 -8.83 3.84 4.45
CA ASN A 272 -8.58 5.28 4.41
C ASN A 272 -8.47 5.79 2.97
N ARG A 273 -8.20 7.09 2.81
CA ARG A 273 -8.06 7.76 1.51
C ARG A 273 -6.97 7.17 0.58
N TYR A 274 -6.08 6.35 1.09
CA TYR A 274 -5.02 5.69 0.32
C TYR A 274 -5.37 4.23 -0.01
N SER A 275 -6.46 3.70 0.56
CA SER A 275 -7.04 2.42 0.14
C SER A 275 -7.60 2.55 -1.27
N ALA A 276 -7.00 1.88 -2.26
CA ALA A 276 -7.35 2.07 -3.67
C ALA A 276 -7.48 0.76 -4.45
N SER A 277 -8.18 0.78 -5.59
CA SER A 277 -8.19 -0.31 -6.58
C SER A 277 -8.59 -1.68 -5.97
N ALA A 278 -7.68 -2.67 -5.88
CA ALA A 278 -7.96 -4.00 -5.32
C ALA A 278 -8.47 -3.92 -3.86
N SER A 279 -7.98 -2.96 -3.05
CA SER A 279 -8.52 -2.71 -1.71
C SER A 279 -9.98 -2.30 -1.74
N GLU A 280 -10.36 -1.49 -2.74
CA GLU A 280 -11.74 -1.05 -2.93
C GLU A 280 -12.63 -2.17 -3.48
N ILE A 281 -12.06 -3.11 -4.26
CA ILE A 281 -12.76 -4.34 -4.67
C ILE A 281 -13.12 -5.17 -3.44
N VAL A 282 -12.15 -5.39 -2.53
CA VAL A 282 -12.39 -6.14 -1.30
C VAL A 282 -13.41 -5.44 -0.41
N ALA A 283 -13.18 -4.16 -0.08
CA ALA A 283 -14.07 -3.40 0.80
C ALA A 283 -15.48 -3.27 0.21
N GLY A 284 -15.60 -2.97 -1.10
CA GLY A 284 -16.86 -2.80 -1.79
C GLY A 284 -17.66 -4.09 -1.90
N ALA A 285 -16.99 -5.21 -2.21
CA ALA A 285 -17.66 -6.51 -2.28
C ALA A 285 -18.19 -6.95 -0.91
N LEU A 286 -17.38 -6.81 0.13
CA LEU A 286 -17.79 -7.17 1.49
C LEU A 286 -18.88 -6.23 2.03
N GLN A 287 -18.86 -4.94 1.67
CA GLN A 287 -19.92 -3.99 2.01
C GLN A 287 -21.23 -4.31 1.31
N ASP A 288 -21.21 -4.52 0.00
CA ASP A 288 -22.40 -4.74 -0.81
C ASP A 288 -23.13 -6.05 -0.48
N HIS A 289 -22.38 -7.07 -0.04
CA HIS A 289 -22.93 -8.33 0.48
C HIS A 289 -23.23 -8.32 1.98
N ASP A 290 -23.19 -7.16 2.66
CA ASP A 290 -23.42 -7.03 4.09
C ASP A 290 -22.57 -8.00 4.94
N ARG A 291 -21.38 -8.34 4.41
CA ARG A 291 -20.47 -9.31 5.03
C ARG A 291 -19.51 -8.66 6.01
N ALA A 292 -19.18 -7.39 5.83
CA ALA A 292 -18.30 -6.64 6.72
C ALA A 292 -18.84 -5.24 7.03
N TRP A 293 -18.46 -4.74 8.21
CA TRP A 293 -18.61 -3.35 8.60
C TRP A 293 -17.39 -2.56 8.18
N ILE A 294 -17.58 -1.51 7.38
CA ILE A 294 -16.47 -0.69 6.87
C ILE A 294 -16.26 0.49 7.81
N LEU A 295 -15.04 0.64 8.31
CA LEU A 295 -14.65 1.67 9.28
C LEU A 295 -13.51 2.54 8.73
N GLY A 296 -13.55 3.83 8.95
CA GLY A 296 -12.44 4.74 8.65
C GLY A 296 -12.82 5.96 7.83
N ASP A 297 -12.09 6.24 6.75
CA ASP A 297 -12.31 7.38 5.84
C ASP A 297 -12.71 6.88 4.44
N ASN A 298 -13.26 7.76 3.60
CA ASN A 298 -13.53 7.42 2.21
C ASN A 298 -12.27 6.91 1.52
N THR A 299 -12.41 5.85 0.74
CA THR A 299 -11.31 5.31 -0.04
C THR A 299 -10.93 6.22 -1.21
N PHE A 300 -9.87 5.88 -1.93
CA PHE A 300 -9.33 6.72 -3.00
C PHE A 300 -10.31 6.97 -4.15
N GLY A 301 -11.08 5.98 -4.59
CA GLY A 301 -11.98 6.08 -5.73
C GLY A 301 -11.30 5.75 -7.08
N LYS A 302 -10.53 4.65 -7.14
CA LYS A 302 -9.94 4.12 -8.38
C LYS A 302 -10.74 2.92 -8.89
N GLY A 303 -11.72 3.18 -9.77
CA GLY A 303 -12.58 2.19 -10.40
C GLY A 303 -12.17 1.85 -11.85
N LEU A 304 -10.87 1.90 -12.17
CA LEU A 304 -10.31 1.66 -13.49
C LEU A 304 -9.50 0.37 -13.54
N VAL A 305 -9.67 -0.41 -14.60
CA VAL A 305 -8.88 -1.61 -14.90
C VAL A 305 -7.77 -1.23 -15.85
N GLN A 306 -6.52 -1.44 -15.44
CA GLN A 306 -5.34 -1.26 -16.27
C GLN A 306 -4.84 -2.60 -16.81
N THR A 307 -4.72 -2.68 -18.12
CA THR A 307 -4.02 -3.79 -18.78
C THR A 307 -2.59 -3.37 -19.05
N VAL A 308 -1.65 -4.23 -18.66
CA VAL A 308 -0.23 -4.01 -18.90
C VAL A 308 0.18 -4.70 -20.18
N TYR A 309 0.67 -3.94 -21.13
CA TYR A 309 1.20 -4.41 -22.42
C TYR A 309 2.73 -4.34 -22.35
N PRO A 310 3.44 -5.47 -22.38
CA PRO A 310 4.87 -5.46 -22.61
C PRO A 310 5.17 -4.85 -23.98
N MET A 311 6.09 -3.91 -24.02
CA MET A 311 6.53 -3.23 -25.23
C MET A 311 7.98 -3.64 -25.58
N SER A 312 8.53 -3.11 -26.66
CA SER A 312 9.93 -3.32 -27.01
C SER A 312 10.90 -2.81 -25.93
N ASP A 313 12.14 -3.25 -25.97
CA ASP A 313 13.24 -2.76 -25.14
C ASP A 313 13.00 -2.82 -23.63
N SER A 314 12.30 -3.89 -23.17
CA SER A 314 11.97 -4.08 -21.76
C SER A 314 11.09 -2.97 -21.14
N THR A 315 10.39 -2.21 -21.97
CA THR A 315 9.44 -1.18 -21.56
C THR A 315 8.04 -1.76 -21.40
N GLY A 316 7.12 -1.00 -20.80
CA GLY A 316 5.74 -1.42 -20.59
C GLY A 316 4.75 -0.26 -20.70
N LEU A 317 3.53 -0.58 -21.09
CA LEU A 317 2.40 0.35 -21.13
C LEU A 317 1.29 -0.18 -20.23
N ALA A 318 0.95 0.55 -19.18
CA ALA A 318 -0.30 0.33 -18.45
C ALA A 318 -1.37 1.24 -19.04
N LEU A 319 -2.40 0.66 -19.61
CA LEU A 319 -3.49 1.39 -20.25
C LEU A 319 -4.82 1.07 -19.58
N THR A 320 -5.61 2.08 -19.30
CA THR A 320 -6.99 1.89 -18.85
C THR A 320 -7.84 1.31 -19.96
N THR A 321 -8.29 0.08 -19.77
CA THR A 321 -9.06 -0.67 -20.78
C THR A 321 -10.52 -0.89 -20.41
N ALA A 322 -10.85 -0.76 -19.11
CA ALA A 322 -12.20 -0.95 -18.61
C ALA A 322 -12.43 -0.19 -17.29
N LYS A 323 -13.69 -0.08 -16.91
CA LYS A 323 -14.13 0.35 -15.58
C LYS A 323 -14.65 -0.85 -14.82
N TYR A 324 -14.49 -0.89 -13.49
CA TYR A 324 -15.07 -1.96 -12.69
C TYR A 324 -16.21 -1.48 -11.80
N TYR A 325 -17.11 -2.42 -11.53
CA TYR A 325 -18.35 -2.19 -10.81
C TYR A 325 -18.46 -3.18 -9.66
N THR A 326 -18.88 -2.70 -8.51
CA THR A 326 -19.11 -3.53 -7.31
C THR A 326 -20.34 -4.45 -7.50
N PRO A 327 -20.60 -5.40 -6.60
CA PRO A 327 -21.79 -6.27 -6.71
C PRO A 327 -23.11 -5.51 -6.83
N SER A 328 -23.28 -4.38 -6.17
CA SER A 328 -24.45 -3.50 -6.32
C SER A 328 -24.47 -2.70 -7.64
N ASN A 329 -23.52 -2.95 -8.55
CA ASN A 329 -23.38 -2.27 -9.85
C ASN A 329 -23.11 -0.77 -9.74
N ARG A 330 -22.37 -0.32 -8.72
CA ARG A 330 -21.90 1.06 -8.60
C ARG A 330 -20.48 1.19 -9.16
N LEU A 331 -20.26 2.25 -9.93
CA LEU A 331 -18.92 2.67 -10.34
C LEU A 331 -18.33 3.56 -9.25
N ILE A 332 -17.24 3.12 -8.64
CA ILE A 332 -16.61 3.88 -7.55
C ILE A 332 -15.60 4.93 -8.01
N GLN A 333 -15.32 4.99 -9.33
CA GLN A 333 -14.35 5.92 -9.91
C GLN A 333 -14.74 7.37 -9.58
N ARG A 334 -13.84 8.11 -8.93
CA ARG A 334 -13.99 9.54 -8.73
C ARG A 334 -13.75 10.32 -10.03
N ASP A 335 -14.35 11.50 -10.14
CA ASP A 335 -14.23 12.33 -11.32
C ASP A 335 -12.77 12.79 -11.53
N TYR A 336 -12.24 12.55 -12.72
CA TYR A 336 -10.95 13.04 -13.18
C TYR A 336 -11.05 13.91 -14.44
N GLN A 337 -12.23 13.99 -15.05
CA GLN A 337 -12.43 14.75 -16.27
C GLN A 337 -12.57 16.26 -16.00
N HIS A 338 -13.14 16.62 -14.84
CA HIS A 338 -13.40 17.99 -14.44
C HIS A 338 -12.47 18.45 -13.29
N THR A 339 -11.39 17.71 -13.04
CA THR A 339 -10.49 17.96 -11.91
C THR A 339 -9.06 18.06 -12.40
N SER A 340 -8.26 19.00 -11.86
CA SER A 340 -6.84 19.10 -12.19
C SER A 340 -6.08 17.84 -11.68
N PHE A 341 -4.95 17.51 -12.30
CA PHE A 341 -4.10 16.38 -11.87
C PHE A 341 -3.69 16.50 -10.39
N LEU A 342 -3.32 17.70 -9.93
CA LEU A 342 -2.96 17.91 -8.53
C LEU A 342 -4.16 17.75 -7.60
N ASP A 343 -5.31 18.28 -7.96
CA ASP A 343 -6.52 18.15 -7.16
C ASP A 343 -6.97 16.68 -7.10
N TYR A 344 -6.87 15.94 -8.20
CA TYR A 344 -7.23 14.53 -8.25
C TYR A 344 -6.44 13.69 -7.22
N TYR A 345 -5.15 13.94 -7.06
CA TYR A 345 -4.32 13.17 -6.14
C TYR A 345 -4.27 13.72 -4.71
N TYR A 346 -4.34 15.03 -4.52
CA TYR A 346 -4.01 15.65 -3.24
C TYR A 346 -5.17 16.32 -2.52
N ARG A 347 -6.22 16.76 -3.22
CA ARG A 347 -7.39 17.37 -2.55
C ARG A 347 -8.29 16.30 -1.92
N LYS A 348 -8.73 16.56 -0.68
CA LYS A 348 -9.59 15.66 0.09
C LYS A 348 -11.05 15.69 -0.36
N ASP A 349 -11.52 16.83 -0.81
CA ASP A 349 -12.90 17.12 -1.20
C ASP A 349 -13.27 16.60 -2.59
N VAL A 350 -12.30 16.15 -3.39
CA VAL A 350 -12.55 15.59 -4.73
C VAL A 350 -13.16 14.17 -4.68
N ALA A 351 -13.04 13.48 -3.57
CA ALA A 351 -13.64 12.15 -3.36
C ALA A 351 -15.12 12.24 -2.92
N THR A 352 -15.90 13.15 -3.51
CA THR A 352 -17.32 13.26 -3.23
C THR A 352 -18.11 12.18 -3.95
N GLN A 353 -19.01 11.53 -3.20
CA GLN A 353 -19.91 10.54 -3.76
C GLN A 353 -20.91 11.18 -4.72
N ASN A 354 -21.25 10.45 -5.76
CA ASN A 354 -22.37 10.84 -6.62
C ASN A 354 -23.70 10.47 -5.93
N LEU A 355 -24.33 11.44 -5.29
CA LEU A 355 -25.60 11.24 -4.59
C LEU A 355 -26.76 10.87 -5.54
N ASN A 356 -26.59 11.01 -6.85
CA ASN A 356 -27.55 10.58 -7.85
C ASN A 356 -27.37 9.10 -8.26
N ASP A 357 -26.20 8.48 -7.98
CA ASP A 357 -25.96 7.06 -8.24
C ASP A 357 -26.20 6.25 -6.96
N VAL A 358 -27.47 6.17 -6.57
CA VAL A 358 -27.92 5.43 -5.38
C VAL A 358 -28.06 3.95 -5.73
N LYS A 359 -27.44 3.09 -4.91
CA LYS A 359 -27.54 1.63 -4.97
C LYS A 359 -27.86 1.06 -3.59
N MET A 360 -28.16 -0.22 -3.55
CA MET A 360 -28.50 -0.93 -2.33
C MET A 360 -27.58 -2.14 -2.14
N THR A 361 -27.20 -2.41 -0.89
CA THR A 361 -26.59 -3.67 -0.50
C THR A 361 -27.61 -4.80 -0.53
N ASP A 362 -27.19 -6.04 -0.34
CA ASP A 362 -28.08 -7.20 -0.29
C ASP A 362 -29.19 -7.07 0.78
N SER A 363 -28.92 -6.44 1.90
CA SER A 363 -29.89 -6.18 2.96
C SER A 363 -30.70 -4.89 2.77
N GLY A 364 -30.39 -4.08 1.76
CA GLY A 364 -31.09 -2.83 1.46
C GLY A 364 -30.52 -1.59 2.13
N ARG A 365 -29.26 -1.63 2.59
CA ARG A 365 -28.55 -0.41 3.04
C ARG A 365 -28.18 0.45 1.81
N THR A 366 -28.34 1.74 1.95
CA THR A 366 -28.02 2.70 0.88
C THR A 366 -26.50 2.87 0.72
N VAL A 367 -26.01 2.71 -0.50
CA VAL A 367 -24.62 2.96 -0.90
C VAL A 367 -24.61 3.81 -2.17
N TYR A 368 -23.49 4.48 -2.46
CA TYR A 368 -23.40 5.43 -3.55
C TYR A 368 -22.25 5.09 -4.49
N GLY A 369 -22.40 5.42 -5.76
CA GLY A 369 -21.32 5.43 -6.74
C GLY A 369 -20.48 6.70 -6.66
N GLY A 370 -19.36 6.73 -7.40
CA GLY A 370 -18.39 7.83 -7.37
C GLY A 370 -17.62 7.92 -6.05
N GLY A 371 -16.51 8.62 -6.03
CA GLY A 371 -15.78 8.99 -4.81
C GLY A 371 -15.29 7.86 -3.91
N GLY A 372 -15.10 6.65 -4.43
CA GLY A 372 -14.61 5.49 -3.67
C GLY A 372 -15.68 4.78 -2.83
N ILE A 373 -15.22 3.96 -1.89
CA ILE A 373 -16.06 3.26 -0.92
C ILE A 373 -16.20 4.16 0.32
N LYS A 374 -17.45 4.52 0.63
CA LYS A 374 -17.76 5.26 1.86
C LYS A 374 -17.86 4.28 3.03
N PRO A 375 -17.16 4.54 4.15
CA PRO A 375 -17.29 3.70 5.32
C PRO A 375 -18.71 3.76 5.90
N ASP A 376 -19.11 2.65 6.54
CA ASP A 376 -20.36 2.57 7.32
C ASP A 376 -20.24 3.39 8.61
N GLU A 377 -19.01 3.48 9.12
CA GLU A 377 -18.68 4.28 10.30
C GLU A 377 -17.43 5.12 10.02
N ALA A 378 -17.59 6.44 9.99
CA ALA A 378 -16.47 7.34 9.80
C ALA A 378 -15.61 7.44 11.05
N PHE A 379 -14.29 7.38 10.87
CA PHE A 379 -13.31 7.60 11.92
C PHE A 379 -12.12 8.39 11.39
N ALA A 380 -11.94 9.60 11.89
CA ALA A 380 -10.78 10.42 11.58
C ALA A 380 -9.64 10.08 12.56
N SER A 381 -8.56 9.48 12.06
CA SER A 381 -7.36 9.28 12.89
C SER A 381 -6.83 10.62 13.41
N PRO A 382 -6.42 10.70 14.68
CA PRO A 382 -5.82 11.90 15.22
C PRO A 382 -4.62 12.36 14.38
N ARG A 383 -4.56 13.64 14.09
CA ARG A 383 -3.40 14.23 13.40
C ARG A 383 -2.29 14.50 14.40
N ALA A 384 -1.06 14.25 13.99
CA ALA A 384 0.08 14.66 14.77
C ALA A 384 0.06 16.18 14.99
N ASN A 385 0.19 16.61 16.24
CA ASN A 385 0.35 18.00 16.59
C ASN A 385 1.78 18.49 16.27
N LYS A 386 2.08 19.77 16.56
CA LYS A 386 3.38 20.36 16.27
C LYS A 386 4.52 19.62 16.98
N PHE A 387 4.37 19.34 18.28
CA PHE A 387 5.37 18.60 19.06
C PHE A 387 5.63 17.22 18.47
N GLN A 388 4.58 16.45 18.23
CA GLN A 388 4.66 15.10 17.65
C GLN A 388 5.33 15.13 16.27
N SER A 389 4.97 16.09 15.44
CA SER A 389 5.56 16.27 14.10
C SER A 389 7.07 16.60 14.18
N GLU A 390 7.51 17.44 15.14
CA GLU A 390 8.93 17.75 15.33
C GLU A 390 9.72 16.54 15.84
N MET A 391 9.19 15.80 16.82
CA MET A 391 9.82 14.57 17.32
C MET A 391 10.01 13.52 16.21
N ILE A 392 8.99 13.32 15.36
CA ILE A 392 9.06 12.39 14.22
C ILE A 392 10.04 12.91 13.16
N ARG A 393 9.91 14.15 12.72
CA ARG A 393 10.72 14.74 11.65
C ARG A 393 12.23 14.72 11.96
N ARG A 394 12.58 14.84 13.24
CA ARG A 394 13.97 14.82 13.70
C ARG A 394 14.45 13.43 14.11
N PHE A 395 13.65 12.40 13.89
CA PHE A 395 14.00 11.03 14.29
C PHE A 395 14.41 10.90 15.76
N ALA A 396 13.77 11.67 16.66
CA ALA A 396 14.19 11.79 18.03
C ALA A 396 14.24 10.42 18.77
N PHE A 397 13.21 9.59 18.57
CA PHE A 397 13.13 8.26 19.16
C PHE A 397 14.21 7.32 18.61
N PHE A 398 14.36 7.29 17.28
CA PHE A 398 15.35 6.46 16.61
C PHE A 398 16.78 6.83 17.04
N ASN A 399 17.14 8.11 17.02
CA ASN A 399 18.46 8.59 17.43
C ASN A 399 18.74 8.29 18.90
N PHE A 400 17.74 8.48 19.78
CA PHE A 400 17.86 8.14 21.20
C PHE A 400 18.12 6.65 21.39
N THR A 401 17.33 5.80 20.75
CA THR A 401 17.42 4.34 20.85
C THR A 401 18.76 3.83 20.32
N ALA A 402 19.20 4.33 19.16
CA ALA A 402 20.51 4.00 18.58
C ALA A 402 21.65 4.35 19.54
N LYS A 403 21.61 5.55 20.15
CA LYS A 403 22.59 5.98 21.14
C LYS A 403 22.52 5.17 22.44
N TYR A 404 21.32 4.83 22.90
CA TYR A 404 21.13 4.05 24.13
C TYR A 404 21.78 2.67 24.03
N PHE A 405 21.55 1.95 22.94
CA PHE A 405 22.17 0.66 22.72
C PHE A 405 23.66 0.75 22.32
N GLY A 406 24.09 1.88 21.74
CA GLY A 406 25.49 2.20 21.51
C GLY A 406 26.28 1.13 20.78
N GLY A 407 25.70 0.50 19.77
CA GLY A 407 26.32 -0.61 19.02
C GLY A 407 26.39 -1.94 19.76
N LYS A 408 25.92 -2.01 21.02
CA LYS A 408 25.77 -3.26 21.77
C LYS A 408 24.59 -4.07 21.25
N GLU A 409 24.57 -5.37 21.54
CA GLU A 409 23.40 -6.19 21.32
C GLU A 409 22.21 -5.62 22.12
N ALA A 410 21.14 -5.24 21.43
CA ALA A 410 19.97 -4.67 22.06
C ALA A 410 19.21 -5.77 22.84
N LYS A 411 19.22 -5.68 24.16
CA LYS A 411 18.49 -6.62 25.04
C LYS A 411 17.56 -5.84 25.95
N LEU A 412 16.28 -6.21 25.91
CA LEU A 412 15.27 -5.73 26.83
C LEU A 412 14.54 -6.94 27.46
N PRO A 413 14.05 -6.83 28.69
CA PRO A 413 13.15 -7.84 29.24
C PRO A 413 11.84 -7.86 28.49
N GLN A 414 11.22 -9.03 28.39
CA GLN A 414 9.89 -9.15 27.80
C GLN A 414 8.88 -8.33 28.62
N GLY A 415 8.01 -7.58 27.94
CA GLY A 415 7.07 -6.68 28.61
C GLY A 415 7.70 -5.38 29.12
N TRP A 416 8.92 -5.03 28.67
CA TRP A 416 9.56 -3.78 29.05
C TRP A 416 8.69 -2.55 28.78
N GLU A 417 8.71 -1.63 29.75
CA GLU A 417 8.03 -0.33 29.68
C GLU A 417 9.01 0.79 30.01
N PRO A 418 8.96 1.94 29.32
CA PRO A 418 9.78 3.09 29.68
C PRO A 418 9.32 3.65 31.03
N ASN A 419 10.24 3.67 32.00
CA ASN A 419 10.03 4.30 33.31
C ASN A 419 10.31 5.82 33.25
N GLU A 420 10.10 6.51 34.36
CA GLU A 420 10.32 7.97 34.46
C GLU A 420 11.75 8.37 34.09
N GLN A 421 12.74 7.57 34.49
CA GLN A 421 14.13 7.85 34.15
C GLN A 421 14.36 7.82 32.63
N PHE A 422 13.85 6.80 31.93
CA PHE A 422 13.94 6.73 30.47
C PHE A 422 13.25 7.92 29.78
N MET A 423 12.08 8.32 30.29
CA MET A 423 11.37 9.47 29.76
C MET A 423 12.14 10.78 29.96
N ASN A 424 12.77 10.94 31.12
CA ASN A 424 13.63 12.10 31.40
C ASN A 424 14.88 12.09 30.52
N ASP A 425 15.54 10.94 30.37
CA ASP A 425 16.72 10.80 29.51
C ASP A 425 16.40 11.13 28.05
N LEU A 426 15.22 10.67 27.50
CA LEU A 426 14.74 11.04 26.18
C LEU A 426 14.50 12.55 26.08
N LYS A 427 13.90 13.17 27.11
CA LYS A 427 13.65 14.61 27.15
C LYS A 427 14.95 15.42 27.05
N VAL A 428 15.92 15.10 27.91
CA VAL A 428 17.25 15.75 27.93
C VAL A 428 17.98 15.52 26.60
N PHE A 429 17.90 14.30 26.05
CA PHE A 429 18.47 13.99 24.75
C PHE A 429 17.82 14.84 23.63
N SER A 430 16.51 14.91 23.60
CA SER A 430 15.77 15.66 22.57
C SER A 430 16.08 17.17 22.63
N GLN A 431 16.27 17.73 23.83
CA GLN A 431 16.72 19.14 24.03
C GLN A 431 18.13 19.35 23.47
N LYS A 432 19.07 18.43 23.73
CA LYS A 432 20.42 18.47 23.18
C LYS A 432 20.47 18.38 21.66
N GLU A 433 19.60 17.59 21.08
CA GLU A 433 19.42 17.47 19.62
C GLU A 433 18.60 18.64 19.03
N SER A 434 18.34 19.69 19.82
CA SER A 434 17.63 20.90 19.42
C SER A 434 16.21 20.65 18.90
N VAL A 435 15.51 19.62 19.42
CA VAL A 435 14.08 19.43 19.13
C VAL A 435 13.31 20.56 19.86
N PRO A 436 12.55 21.40 19.13
CA PRO A 436 11.88 22.53 19.76
C PRO A 436 10.59 22.07 20.46
N PHE A 437 10.51 22.25 21.76
CA PHE A 437 9.29 22.06 22.56
C PHE A 437 9.38 22.80 23.90
N THR A 438 8.22 23.08 24.48
CA THR A 438 8.06 23.63 25.82
C THR A 438 7.79 22.51 26.84
N GLU A 439 7.94 22.83 28.14
CA GLU A 439 7.57 21.90 29.22
C GLU A 439 6.09 21.49 29.17
N GLY A 440 5.19 22.44 28.82
CA GLY A 440 3.77 22.14 28.65
C GLY A 440 3.52 21.16 27.50
N GLU A 441 4.11 21.40 26.31
CA GLU A 441 3.98 20.49 25.16
C GLU A 441 4.52 19.08 25.47
N TRP A 442 5.62 18.98 26.24
CA TRP A 442 6.13 17.68 26.70
C TRP A 442 5.11 16.97 27.61
N ALA A 443 4.59 17.67 28.62
CA ALA A 443 3.65 17.11 29.57
C ALA A 443 2.34 16.65 28.91
N GLU A 444 1.79 17.45 27.99
CA GLU A 444 0.58 17.12 27.23
C GLU A 444 0.74 15.90 26.31
N ASN A 445 1.98 15.61 25.89
CA ASN A 445 2.26 14.51 24.97
C ASN A 445 2.97 13.31 25.65
N LEU A 446 2.97 13.25 26.97
CA LEU A 446 3.75 12.25 27.72
C LEU A 446 3.36 10.80 27.34
N ASP A 447 2.07 10.50 27.31
CA ASP A 447 1.56 9.16 26.98
C ASP A 447 1.90 8.77 25.54
N TRP A 448 1.68 9.68 24.59
CA TRP A 448 2.06 9.46 23.20
C TRP A 448 3.57 9.22 23.05
N THR A 449 4.38 10.03 23.73
CA THR A 449 5.84 9.92 23.72
C THR A 449 6.30 8.57 24.29
N LYS A 450 5.67 8.12 25.39
CA LYS A 450 5.93 6.83 26.01
C LYS A 450 5.65 5.67 25.08
N VAL A 451 4.49 5.67 24.40
CA VAL A 451 4.12 4.65 23.42
C VAL A 451 5.09 4.63 22.23
N ARG A 452 5.47 5.79 21.70
CA ARG A 452 6.42 5.89 20.58
C ARG A 452 7.83 5.44 20.97
N LEU A 453 8.31 5.82 22.15
CA LEU A 453 9.60 5.34 22.66
C LEU A 453 9.60 3.82 22.82
N LYS A 454 8.56 3.27 23.46
CA LYS A 454 8.43 1.82 23.62
C LYS A 454 8.50 1.11 22.27
N ASN A 455 7.78 1.62 21.29
CA ASN A 455 7.74 1.03 19.95
C ASN A 455 9.12 1.02 19.27
N GLU A 456 9.88 2.12 19.36
CA GLU A 456 11.22 2.21 18.79
C GLU A 456 12.23 1.29 19.51
N MET A 457 12.12 1.20 20.84
CA MET A 457 12.94 0.29 21.64
C MET A 457 12.65 -1.18 21.29
N TYR A 458 11.36 -1.54 21.09
CA TYR A 458 10.96 -2.88 20.65
C TYR A 458 11.45 -3.21 19.23
N LEU A 459 11.37 -2.24 18.32
CA LEU A 459 11.89 -2.40 16.95
C LEU A 459 13.37 -2.81 16.96
N THR A 460 14.14 -2.19 17.83
CA THR A 460 15.58 -2.44 17.92
C THR A 460 15.90 -3.73 18.67
N ALA A 461 15.18 -4.04 19.75
CA ALA A 461 15.47 -5.18 20.64
C ALA A 461 14.83 -6.49 20.19
N PHE A 462 13.62 -6.46 19.65
CA PHE A 462 12.84 -7.65 19.31
C PHE A 462 12.53 -7.76 17.81
N GLY A 463 12.73 -6.65 17.06
CA GLY A 463 12.49 -6.60 15.62
C GLY A 463 11.13 -6.03 15.22
N ALA A 464 10.90 -6.01 13.90
CA ALA A 464 9.76 -5.30 13.32
C ALA A 464 8.39 -5.93 13.66
N GLU A 465 8.32 -7.26 13.82
CA GLU A 465 7.07 -7.96 14.13
C GLU A 465 6.50 -7.55 15.48
N ASP A 466 7.32 -7.62 16.55
CA ASP A 466 6.89 -7.23 17.90
C ASP A 466 6.58 -5.74 18.00
N ALA A 467 7.37 -4.89 17.34
CA ALA A 467 7.11 -3.45 17.29
C ALA A 467 5.79 -3.12 16.58
N ARG A 468 5.49 -3.77 15.45
CA ARG A 468 4.20 -3.57 14.75
C ARG A 468 3.03 -4.02 15.59
N LYS A 469 3.12 -5.19 16.23
CA LYS A 469 2.06 -5.67 17.12
C LYS A 469 1.73 -4.63 18.19
N LEU A 470 2.74 -4.10 18.85
CA LEU A 470 2.60 -3.04 19.86
C LEU A 470 1.94 -1.77 19.30
N ALA A 471 2.38 -1.34 18.10
CA ALA A 471 1.84 -0.16 17.43
C ALA A 471 0.35 -0.34 17.08
N VAL A 472 -0.02 -1.51 16.57
CA VAL A 472 -1.41 -1.86 16.20
C VAL A 472 -2.30 -1.95 17.44
N GLU A 473 -1.84 -2.58 18.53
CA GLU A 473 -2.62 -2.70 19.77
C GLU A 473 -2.96 -1.32 20.39
N SER A 474 -2.12 -0.32 20.16
CA SER A 474 -2.30 1.06 20.64
C SER A 474 -2.92 2.00 19.61
N ASP A 475 -3.20 1.54 18.39
CA ASP A 475 -3.76 2.37 17.33
C ASP A 475 -5.23 2.71 17.60
N PRO A 476 -5.62 3.99 17.72
CA PRO A 476 -6.99 4.39 18.04
C PRO A 476 -8.07 3.83 17.11
N ILE A 477 -7.77 3.68 15.81
CA ILE A 477 -8.74 3.11 14.87
C ILE A 477 -8.87 1.58 15.03
N VAL A 478 -7.81 0.89 15.41
CA VAL A 478 -7.87 -0.55 15.69
C VAL A 478 -8.66 -0.78 16.99
N VAL A 479 -8.45 0.04 18.02
CA VAL A 479 -9.28 0.04 19.22
C VAL A 479 -10.75 0.26 18.86
N LYS A 480 -11.03 1.25 18.01
CA LYS A 480 -12.39 1.53 17.52
C LYS A 480 -12.97 0.36 16.70
N ALA A 481 -12.15 -0.34 15.91
CA ALA A 481 -12.58 -1.52 15.16
C ALA A 481 -12.98 -2.68 16.09
N VAL A 482 -12.26 -2.86 17.20
CA VAL A 482 -12.65 -3.81 18.25
C VAL A 482 -14.02 -3.46 18.81
N ASP A 483 -14.27 -2.18 19.12
CA ASP A 483 -15.58 -1.72 19.65
C ASP A 483 -16.70 -1.88 18.60
N SER A 484 -16.39 -1.71 17.31
CA SER A 484 -17.33 -1.83 16.20
C SER A 484 -17.64 -3.30 15.83
N MET A 485 -16.96 -4.28 16.43
CA MET A 485 -17.17 -5.70 16.15
C MET A 485 -18.61 -6.17 16.45
N GLN A 486 -19.26 -5.56 17.45
CA GLN A 486 -20.66 -5.83 17.73
C GLN A 486 -21.58 -5.38 16.59
N LYS A 487 -21.32 -4.22 16.00
CA LYS A 487 -22.07 -3.72 14.82
C LYS A 487 -21.90 -4.65 13.61
N ALA A 488 -20.67 -5.11 13.37
CA ALA A 488 -20.39 -6.09 12.31
C ALA A 488 -21.12 -7.42 12.54
N LYS A 489 -21.27 -7.85 13.79
CA LYS A 489 -22.04 -9.05 14.15
C LYS A 489 -23.53 -8.86 13.89
N GLU A 490 -24.10 -7.75 14.32
CA GLU A 490 -25.51 -7.41 14.11
C GLU A 490 -25.84 -7.30 12.62
N LEU A 491 -24.96 -6.69 11.82
CA LEU A 491 -25.08 -6.64 10.36
C LEU A 491 -25.15 -8.04 9.76
N LEU A 492 -24.20 -8.90 10.11
CA LEU A 492 -24.12 -10.28 9.61
C LEU A 492 -25.37 -11.10 9.98
N GLU A 493 -25.88 -10.97 11.20
CA GLU A 493 -27.08 -11.66 11.66
C GLU A 493 -28.34 -11.17 10.94
N SER A 494 -28.46 -9.85 10.73
CA SER A 494 -29.56 -9.25 9.99
C SER A 494 -29.56 -9.68 8.52
N ALA A 495 -28.40 -9.69 7.86
CA ALA A 495 -28.26 -10.16 6.50
C ALA A 495 -28.68 -11.65 6.34
N LYS A 496 -28.25 -12.51 7.26
CA LYS A 496 -28.66 -13.93 7.29
C LYS A 496 -30.18 -14.11 7.41
N LYS A 497 -30.83 -13.35 8.28
CA LYS A 497 -32.30 -13.41 8.45
C LYS A 497 -33.04 -13.03 7.18
N LEU A 498 -32.59 -11.97 6.50
CA LEU A 498 -33.21 -11.51 5.24
C LEU A 498 -33.04 -12.50 4.10
N ILE A 499 -31.87 -13.14 3.99
CA ILE A 499 -31.61 -14.19 3.00
C ILE A 499 -32.57 -15.37 3.22
N VAL A 500 -32.73 -15.82 4.47
CA VAL A 500 -33.64 -16.91 4.82
C VAL A 500 -35.08 -16.54 4.48
N GLN A 501 -35.54 -15.32 4.81
CA GLN A 501 -36.89 -14.85 4.49
C GLN A 501 -37.17 -14.80 2.98
N ARG A 502 -36.18 -14.39 2.17
CA ARG A 502 -36.31 -14.34 0.70
C ARG A 502 -36.27 -15.71 0.04
N SER A 503 -35.64 -16.69 0.69
CA SER A 503 -35.54 -18.07 0.21
C SER A 503 -36.74 -18.93 0.62
N ALA A 504 -37.57 -18.45 1.55
CA ALA A 504 -38.83 -19.14 1.92
C ALA A 504 -39.81 -19.09 0.75
N PRO A 505 -40.45 -20.23 0.36
CA PRO A 505 -41.45 -20.23 -0.69
C PRO A 505 -42.56 -19.23 -0.33
N ARG A 506 -42.89 -18.32 -1.24
CA ARG A 506 -44.09 -17.48 -1.10
C ARG A 506 -45.28 -18.44 -0.98
N GLN A 507 -45.88 -18.47 0.21
CA GLN A 507 -47.20 -19.08 0.33
C GLN A 507 -48.15 -18.26 -0.55
N GLU A 508 -48.56 -18.86 -1.65
CA GLU A 508 -49.62 -18.31 -2.51
C GLU A 508 -50.89 -18.15 -1.62
N GLN A 509 -51.28 -16.87 -1.45
CA GLN A 509 -52.62 -16.52 -0.92
C GLN A 509 -53.59 -16.42 -2.08
#